data_30ee0717f5b409df98cf1c558157674c
#
_entry.id   30ee0717f5b409df98cf1c558157674c
#
_cell.length_a   1.000
_cell.length_b   1.000
_cell.length_c   1.000
_cell.angle_alpha   90.00
_cell.angle_beta   90.00
_cell.angle_gamma   90.00
#
_symmetry.space_group_name_H-M   'P 1'
#
loop_
_entity.id
_entity.type
_entity.pdbx_description
1 polymer ?
#
loop_
_entity_poly.entity_id
_entity_poly.type
_entity_poly.pdbx_seq_one_letter_code
_entity_poly.pdbx_strand_id
1 'polypeptide(L)'
;MIRKFFSYIIPIKIFKKKSARSKMIEVTWANGELVLDTENTNYSYGSLQRILRYGLRNIGYENILKMDHILLLGVAGGSVVKTLVDEIQYKEKITGVEIDSEMIQIANQYFNLNQIQQLEVVIDDAFEFVLKTKDKYDLIIIDIFEDTHMPNFLFEKFFLDRICILLKDEGYILFNTMILDEAHNVRNRKYLSEVNPKLFTAKMLPRIEVHNELIIIKKVA
;
A
#
# COMPACT_ATOMS: atom_id res chain seq x y z
N MET A 1 -23.03 -17.46 2.67
CA MET A 1 -22.76 -18.02 4.00
C MET A 1 -21.99 -19.36 3.92
N ILE A 2 -22.45 -20.34 3.12
CA ILE A 2 -21.82 -21.68 2.99
C ILE A 2 -20.34 -21.62 2.51
N ARG A 3 -20.04 -20.85 1.46
CA ARG A 3 -18.66 -20.73 0.94
C ARG A 3 -17.68 -20.17 1.97
N LYS A 4 -18.11 -19.20 2.79
CA LYS A 4 -17.31 -18.65 3.88
C LYS A 4 -16.95 -19.73 4.92
N PHE A 5 -17.89 -20.59 5.27
CA PHE A 5 -17.67 -21.68 6.22
C PHE A 5 -16.65 -22.71 5.69
N PHE A 6 -16.80 -23.16 4.44
CA PHE A 6 -15.88 -24.13 3.84
C PHE A 6 -14.49 -23.54 3.58
N SER A 7 -14.34 -22.20 3.48
CA SER A 7 -13.06 -21.55 3.24
C SER A 7 -12.07 -21.64 4.42
N TYR A 8 -12.52 -22.07 5.59
CA TYR A 8 -11.64 -22.42 6.72
C TYR A 8 -10.90 -23.74 6.51
N ILE A 9 -11.38 -24.60 5.59
CA ILE A 9 -10.80 -25.91 5.28
C ILE A 9 -10.02 -25.83 3.97
N ILE A 10 -10.60 -25.21 2.95
CA ILE A 10 -10.02 -25.13 1.60
C ILE A 10 -10.30 -23.72 1.02
N PRO A 11 -9.31 -23.01 0.46
CA PRO A 11 -9.56 -21.77 -0.25
C PRO A 11 -10.54 -21.97 -1.42
N ILE A 12 -11.55 -21.09 -1.51
CA ILE A 12 -12.61 -21.18 -2.52
C ILE A 12 -12.53 -19.97 -3.44
N LYS A 13 -12.02 -20.18 -4.65
CA LYS A 13 -11.98 -19.15 -5.69
C LYS A 13 -13.43 -18.85 -6.15
N ILE A 14 -13.82 -17.58 -6.11
CA ILE A 14 -15.17 -17.13 -6.49
C ILE A 14 -15.17 -16.24 -7.73
N PHE A 15 -14.02 -15.68 -8.07
CA PHE A 15 -13.86 -14.83 -9.25
C PHE A 15 -12.46 -14.99 -9.82
N LYS A 16 -12.34 -14.94 -11.15
CA LYS A 16 -11.07 -14.94 -11.87
C LYS A 16 -11.26 -14.16 -13.15
N LYS A 17 -10.39 -13.18 -13.40
CA LYS A 17 -10.39 -12.37 -14.62
C LYS A 17 -8.96 -12.03 -15.03
N LYS A 18 -8.71 -12.06 -16.33
CA LYS A 18 -7.46 -11.54 -16.88
C LYS A 18 -7.57 -10.02 -17.03
N SER A 19 -6.60 -9.30 -16.48
CA SER A 19 -6.45 -7.85 -16.66
C SER A 19 -5.29 -7.54 -17.61
N ALA A 20 -5.39 -6.40 -18.29
CA ALA A 20 -4.32 -5.92 -19.16
C ALA A 20 -3.06 -5.51 -18.38
N ARG A 21 -3.21 -5.11 -17.10
CA ARG A 21 -2.12 -4.66 -16.22
C ARG A 21 -1.68 -5.74 -15.25
N SER A 22 -2.62 -6.36 -14.56
CA SER A 22 -2.36 -7.29 -13.43
C SER A 22 -2.34 -8.76 -13.85
N LYS A 23 -2.15 -9.08 -15.16
CA LYS A 23 -2.19 -10.44 -15.72
C LYS A 23 -3.45 -11.21 -15.33
N MET A 24 -3.56 -11.67 -14.09
CA MET A 24 -4.67 -12.45 -13.58
C MET A 24 -5.10 -11.90 -12.22
N ILE A 25 -6.37 -11.55 -12.08
CA ILE A 25 -6.97 -11.10 -10.82
C ILE A 25 -7.91 -12.19 -10.32
N GLU A 26 -7.75 -12.60 -9.09
CA GLU A 26 -8.54 -13.65 -8.45
C GLU A 26 -9.11 -13.15 -7.12
N VAL A 27 -10.39 -13.45 -6.87
CA VAL A 27 -11.00 -13.23 -5.55
C VAL A 27 -11.30 -14.59 -4.95
N THR A 28 -10.78 -14.82 -3.76
CA THR A 28 -10.81 -16.12 -3.08
C THR A 28 -11.32 -15.96 -1.66
N TRP A 29 -12.24 -16.82 -1.22
CA TRP A 29 -12.51 -17.03 0.19
C TRP A 29 -11.39 -17.88 0.79
N ALA A 30 -10.66 -17.35 1.77
CA ALA A 30 -9.61 -18.05 2.50
C ALA A 30 -9.72 -17.72 3.99
N ASN A 31 -9.72 -18.73 4.85
CA ASN A 31 -9.85 -18.58 6.31
C ASN A 31 -11.00 -17.68 6.76
N GLY A 32 -12.15 -17.76 6.06
CA GLY A 32 -13.34 -16.96 6.39
C GLY A 32 -13.30 -15.52 5.90
N GLU A 33 -12.27 -15.10 5.15
CA GLU A 33 -12.10 -13.76 4.61
C GLU A 33 -11.99 -13.78 3.09
N LEU A 34 -12.39 -12.69 2.44
CA LEU A 34 -12.11 -12.48 1.03
C LEU A 34 -10.71 -11.92 0.89
N VAL A 35 -9.92 -12.53 0.01
CA VAL A 35 -8.60 -12.07 -0.38
C VAL A 35 -8.58 -11.77 -1.87
N LEU A 36 -7.78 -10.80 -2.26
CA LEU A 36 -7.53 -10.43 -3.64
C LEU A 36 -6.11 -10.81 -3.98
N ASP A 37 -5.97 -11.71 -4.93
CA ASP A 37 -4.68 -12.25 -5.35
C ASP A 37 -4.47 -12.01 -6.85
N THR A 38 -3.20 -12.02 -7.26
CA THR A 38 -2.80 -12.32 -8.62
C THR A 38 -2.32 -13.76 -8.71
N GLU A 39 -1.76 -14.14 -9.86
CA GLU A 39 -1.32 -15.53 -10.08
C GLU A 39 -0.27 -16.00 -9.08
N ASN A 40 0.62 -15.09 -8.62
CA ASN A 40 1.77 -15.44 -7.79
C ASN A 40 1.87 -14.63 -6.48
N THR A 41 1.00 -13.64 -6.27
CA THR A 41 1.16 -12.69 -5.16
C THR A 41 -0.18 -12.30 -4.55
N ASN A 42 -0.20 -12.15 -3.21
CA ASN A 42 -1.32 -11.53 -2.52
C ASN A 42 -1.29 -10.02 -2.76
N TYR A 43 -2.36 -9.47 -3.34
CA TYR A 43 -2.49 -8.06 -3.69
C TYR A 43 -3.23 -7.24 -2.66
N SER A 44 -4.10 -7.88 -1.89
CA SER A 44 -4.85 -7.16 -0.85
C SER A 44 -5.47 -8.13 0.13
N TYR A 45 -5.53 -7.70 1.38
CA TYR A 45 -5.97 -8.51 2.52
C TYR A 45 -4.95 -9.61 2.90
N GLY A 46 -5.28 -10.51 3.79
CA GLY A 46 -4.37 -11.57 4.22
C GLY A 46 -3.05 -11.05 4.77
N SER A 47 -1.93 -11.54 4.21
CA SER A 47 -0.57 -11.18 4.65
C SER A 47 -0.25 -9.70 4.40
N LEU A 48 -0.62 -9.15 3.25
CA LEU A 48 -0.35 -7.76 2.90
C LEU A 48 -1.02 -6.78 3.88
N GLN A 49 -2.26 -7.04 4.26
CA GLN A 49 -2.93 -6.22 5.26
C GLN A 49 -2.21 -6.26 6.61
N ARG A 50 -1.69 -7.44 7.02
CA ARG A 50 -0.92 -7.56 8.27
C ARG A 50 0.39 -6.76 8.21
N ILE A 51 1.08 -6.79 7.07
CA ILE A 51 2.32 -6.05 6.84
C ILE A 51 2.08 -4.54 7.00
N LEU A 52 1.13 -3.98 6.25
CA LEU A 52 0.85 -2.55 6.30
C LEU A 52 0.27 -2.12 7.66
N ARG A 53 -0.58 -2.94 8.28
CA ARG A 53 -1.06 -2.71 9.66
C ARG A 53 0.10 -2.62 10.65
N TYR A 54 1.12 -3.46 10.52
CA TYR A 54 2.32 -3.40 11.34
C TYR A 54 3.10 -2.09 11.11
N GLY A 55 3.23 -1.64 9.87
CA GLY A 55 3.82 -0.35 9.53
C GLY A 55 3.07 0.82 10.15
N LEU A 56 1.74 0.86 9.99
CA LEU A 56 0.88 1.89 10.59
C LEU A 56 0.97 1.91 12.12
N ARG A 57 1.04 0.74 12.75
CA ARG A 57 1.26 0.64 14.20
C ARG A 57 2.62 1.22 14.63
N ASN A 58 3.66 1.06 13.82
CA ASN A 58 4.98 1.62 14.07
C ASN A 58 5.08 3.15 13.87
N ILE A 59 4.18 3.75 13.08
CA ILE A 59 3.96 5.20 13.02
C ILE A 59 3.22 5.67 14.27
N GLY A 60 2.30 4.87 14.75
CA GLY A 60 1.43 5.14 15.90
C GLY A 60 0.04 5.61 15.46
N TYR A 61 -0.99 4.91 15.93
CA TYR A 61 -2.39 5.22 15.57
C TYR A 61 -2.80 6.63 16.04
N GLU A 62 -2.31 7.06 17.21
CA GLU A 62 -2.54 8.40 17.73
C GLU A 62 -1.96 9.52 16.84
N ASN A 63 -0.85 9.23 16.15
CA ASN A 63 -0.31 10.17 15.16
C ASN A 63 -1.18 10.19 13.91
N ILE A 64 -1.61 9.01 13.42
CA ILE A 64 -2.45 8.88 12.22
C ILE A 64 -3.80 9.59 12.41
N LEU A 65 -4.40 9.50 13.58
CA LEU A 65 -5.67 10.16 13.90
C LEU A 65 -5.61 11.69 13.88
N LYS A 66 -4.42 12.27 13.90
CA LYS A 66 -4.19 13.73 13.82
C LYS A 66 -3.90 14.23 12.40
N MET A 67 -3.79 13.31 11.45
CA MET A 67 -3.49 13.62 10.05
C MET A 67 -4.74 14.11 9.33
N ASP A 68 -4.59 15.05 8.40
CA ASP A 68 -5.69 15.56 7.58
C ASP A 68 -5.78 14.87 6.22
N HIS A 69 -4.63 14.44 5.66
CA HIS A 69 -4.59 13.93 4.30
C HIS A 69 -3.55 12.82 4.13
N ILE A 70 -4.02 11.64 3.73
CA ILE A 70 -3.18 10.47 3.42
C ILE A 70 -3.18 10.23 1.91
N LEU A 71 -1.99 10.01 1.34
CA LEU A 71 -1.82 9.53 -0.02
C LEU A 71 -1.49 8.03 0.02
N LEU A 72 -2.21 7.24 -0.76
CA LEU A 72 -1.94 5.83 -0.99
C LEU A 72 -1.59 5.61 -2.46
N LEU A 73 -0.37 5.17 -2.74
CA LEU A 73 0.10 4.76 -4.05
C LEU A 73 0.02 3.22 -4.16
N GLY A 74 -0.92 2.74 -4.98
CA GLY A 74 -1.35 1.35 -5.04
C GLY A 74 -2.52 1.07 -4.10
N VAL A 75 -3.74 1.02 -4.64
CA VAL A 75 -4.98 0.80 -3.85
C VAL A 75 -5.34 -0.67 -3.79
N ALA A 76 -5.20 -1.37 -4.91
CA ALA A 76 -5.61 -2.75 -5.10
C ALA A 76 -7.04 -3.04 -4.56
N GLY A 77 -7.22 -4.00 -3.65
CA GLY A 77 -8.50 -4.31 -3.01
C GLY A 77 -8.88 -3.38 -1.86
N GLY A 78 -8.06 -2.40 -1.50
CA GLY A 78 -8.33 -1.41 -0.46
C GLY A 78 -8.13 -1.91 0.98
N SER A 79 -7.33 -2.95 1.21
CA SER A 79 -7.14 -3.51 2.56
C SER A 79 -6.52 -2.51 3.54
N VAL A 80 -5.56 -1.69 3.08
CA VAL A 80 -4.96 -0.64 3.92
C VAL A 80 -5.94 0.49 4.19
N VAL A 81 -6.78 0.83 3.21
CA VAL A 81 -7.86 1.83 3.40
C VAL A 81 -8.83 1.37 4.48
N LYS A 82 -9.24 0.09 4.44
CA LYS A 82 -10.08 -0.48 5.50
C LYS A 82 -9.38 -0.51 6.86
N THR A 83 -8.10 -0.80 6.90
CA THR A 83 -7.34 -0.71 8.16
C THR A 83 -7.37 0.72 8.72
N LEU A 84 -7.18 1.74 7.87
CA LEU A 84 -7.27 3.14 8.29
C LEU A 84 -8.67 3.49 8.80
N VAL A 85 -9.71 3.16 8.04
CA VAL A 85 -11.08 3.60 8.33
C VAL A 85 -11.76 2.75 9.40
N ASP A 86 -11.69 1.42 9.30
CA ASP A 86 -12.46 0.51 10.16
C ASP A 86 -11.73 0.20 11.48
N GLU A 87 -10.39 0.07 11.46
CA GLU A 87 -9.61 -0.31 12.64
C GLU A 87 -9.05 0.92 13.38
N ILE A 88 -8.41 1.86 12.65
CA ILE A 88 -7.82 3.07 13.22
C ILE A 88 -8.88 4.15 13.45
N GLN A 89 -10.03 4.06 12.76
CA GLN A 89 -11.12 5.04 12.81
C GLN A 89 -10.74 6.41 12.24
N TYR A 90 -9.86 6.41 11.23
CA TYR A 90 -9.47 7.61 10.50
C TYR A 90 -10.67 8.21 9.75
N LYS A 91 -10.89 9.53 9.87
CA LYS A 91 -12.09 10.21 9.35
C LYS A 91 -11.80 11.20 8.23
N GLU A 92 -10.54 11.58 8.06
CA GLU A 92 -10.14 12.62 7.13
C GLU A 92 -9.84 12.03 5.74
N LYS A 93 -9.34 12.84 4.83
CA LYS A 93 -9.18 12.53 3.41
C LYS A 93 -8.10 11.48 3.13
N ILE A 94 -8.43 10.50 2.27
CA ILE A 94 -7.49 9.56 1.67
C ILE A 94 -7.56 9.73 0.15
N THR A 95 -6.46 10.07 -0.50
CA THR A 95 -6.33 9.98 -1.96
C THR A 95 -5.62 8.69 -2.31
N GLY A 96 -6.30 7.80 -3.02
CA GLY A 96 -5.76 6.52 -3.49
C GLY A 96 -5.49 6.56 -4.99
N VAL A 97 -4.25 6.32 -5.40
CA VAL A 97 -3.86 6.25 -6.82
C VAL A 97 -3.71 4.80 -7.24
N GLU A 98 -4.41 4.42 -8.30
CA GLU A 98 -4.38 3.06 -8.84
C GLU A 98 -4.35 3.11 -10.36
N ILE A 99 -3.45 2.35 -10.97
CA ILE A 99 -3.29 2.33 -12.43
C ILE A 99 -4.30 1.42 -13.12
N ASP A 100 -4.79 0.39 -12.42
CA ASP A 100 -5.70 -0.62 -12.95
C ASP A 100 -7.16 -0.33 -12.58
N SER A 101 -7.90 0.30 -13.48
CA SER A 101 -9.32 0.58 -13.27
C SER A 101 -10.18 -0.70 -13.10
N GLU A 102 -9.75 -1.84 -13.65
CA GLU A 102 -10.44 -3.12 -13.45
C GLU A 102 -10.27 -3.62 -12.01
N MET A 103 -9.08 -3.38 -11.42
CA MET A 103 -8.83 -3.68 -10.01
C MET A 103 -9.80 -2.92 -9.10
N ILE A 104 -10.02 -1.63 -9.36
CA ILE A 104 -10.97 -0.81 -8.60
C ILE A 104 -12.43 -1.28 -8.78
N GLN A 105 -12.80 -1.71 -9.98
CA GLN A 105 -14.15 -2.29 -10.20
C GLN A 105 -14.34 -3.56 -9.34
N ILE A 106 -13.34 -4.43 -9.28
CA ILE A 106 -13.36 -5.64 -8.46
C ILE A 106 -13.37 -5.28 -6.96
N ALA A 107 -12.58 -4.29 -6.55
CA ALA A 107 -12.55 -3.80 -5.18
C ALA A 107 -13.93 -3.24 -4.76
N ASN A 108 -14.60 -2.50 -5.64
CA ASN A 108 -15.96 -2.01 -5.41
C ASN A 108 -16.97 -3.16 -5.28
N GLN A 109 -16.89 -4.15 -6.16
CA GLN A 109 -17.84 -5.26 -6.22
C GLN A 109 -17.72 -6.23 -5.04
N TYR A 110 -16.52 -6.56 -4.60
CA TYR A 110 -16.28 -7.62 -3.63
C TYR A 110 -15.87 -7.10 -2.25
N PHE A 111 -15.33 -5.90 -2.17
CA PHE A 111 -14.78 -5.33 -0.94
C PHE A 111 -15.47 -4.03 -0.52
N ASN A 112 -16.50 -3.58 -1.27
CA ASN A 112 -17.27 -2.37 -1.00
C ASN A 112 -16.42 -1.11 -0.87
N LEU A 113 -15.35 -0.99 -1.68
CA LEU A 113 -14.42 0.13 -1.61
C LEU A 113 -15.12 1.48 -1.87
N ASN A 114 -16.09 1.50 -2.78
CA ASN A 114 -16.90 2.67 -3.13
C ASN A 114 -17.83 3.18 -1.99
N GLN A 115 -17.96 2.44 -0.91
CA GLN A 115 -18.74 2.87 0.26
C GLN A 115 -17.91 3.68 1.27
N ILE A 116 -16.60 3.74 1.08
CA ILE A 116 -15.68 4.46 1.97
C ILE A 116 -15.66 5.93 1.56
N GLN A 117 -16.33 6.78 2.35
CA GLN A 117 -16.50 8.20 2.05
C GLN A 117 -15.20 9.00 2.12
N GLN A 118 -14.24 8.57 2.91
CA GLN A 118 -12.94 9.20 3.07
C GLN A 118 -12.03 9.04 1.84
N LEU A 119 -12.31 8.00 1.00
CA LEU A 119 -11.46 7.63 -0.11
C LEU A 119 -11.88 8.30 -1.41
N GLU A 120 -10.96 9.06 -2.00
CA GLU A 120 -10.99 9.52 -3.38
C GLU A 120 -10.04 8.66 -4.20
N VAL A 121 -10.56 7.87 -5.17
CA VAL A 121 -9.73 7.06 -6.07
C VAL A 121 -9.41 7.83 -7.34
N VAL A 122 -8.13 7.94 -7.65
CA VAL A 122 -7.59 8.51 -8.89
C VAL A 122 -7.04 7.39 -9.75
N ILE A 123 -7.59 7.19 -10.94
CA ILE A 123 -7.06 6.23 -11.91
C ILE A 123 -5.94 6.93 -12.69
N ASP A 124 -4.70 6.69 -12.29
CA ASP A 124 -3.51 7.27 -12.93
C ASP A 124 -2.28 6.39 -12.63
N ASP A 125 -1.21 6.60 -13.37
CA ASP A 125 0.11 6.08 -13.03
C ASP A 125 0.66 6.83 -11.81
N ALA A 126 1.13 6.11 -10.81
CA ALA A 126 1.61 6.70 -9.56
C ALA A 126 2.83 7.62 -9.78
N PHE A 127 3.70 7.29 -10.74
CA PHE A 127 4.83 8.15 -11.10
C PHE A 127 4.33 9.47 -11.66
N GLU A 128 3.44 9.43 -12.64
CA GLU A 128 2.86 10.60 -13.28
C GLU A 128 2.07 11.46 -12.28
N PHE A 129 1.27 10.82 -11.42
CA PHE A 129 0.52 11.51 -10.37
C PHE A 129 1.43 12.26 -9.43
N VAL A 130 2.48 11.61 -8.91
CA VAL A 130 3.44 12.21 -7.98
C VAL A 130 4.16 13.41 -8.60
N LEU A 131 4.44 13.38 -9.92
CA LEU A 131 5.05 14.51 -10.61
C LEU A 131 4.13 15.71 -10.77
N LYS A 132 2.83 15.47 -10.96
CA LYS A 132 1.83 16.51 -11.28
C LYS A 132 1.18 17.13 -10.05
N THR A 133 0.96 16.33 -9.00
CA THR A 133 0.26 16.81 -7.80
C THR A 133 1.01 17.92 -7.10
N LYS A 134 0.24 18.90 -6.57
CA LYS A 134 0.76 19.98 -5.71
C LYS A 134 0.32 19.83 -4.27
N ASP A 135 -0.56 18.85 -4.00
CA ASP A 135 -1.07 18.59 -2.66
C ASP A 135 0.05 18.14 -1.72
N LYS A 136 -0.15 18.38 -0.44
CA LYS A 136 0.73 17.94 0.63
C LYS A 136 0.01 16.95 1.51
N TYR A 137 0.78 15.96 1.98
CA TYR A 137 0.25 14.82 2.71
C TYR A 137 0.94 14.65 4.06
N ASP A 138 0.18 14.22 5.05
CA ASP A 138 0.71 13.88 6.37
C ASP A 138 1.32 12.47 6.36
N LEU A 139 0.77 11.58 5.53
CA LEU A 139 1.28 10.23 5.33
C LEU A 139 1.22 9.88 3.84
N ILE A 140 2.31 9.34 3.31
CA ILE A 140 2.37 8.75 1.98
C ILE A 140 2.67 7.27 2.14
N ILE A 141 1.74 6.41 1.74
CA ILE A 141 1.90 4.95 1.74
C ILE A 141 2.24 4.52 0.32
N ILE A 142 3.34 3.80 0.15
CA ILE A 142 3.78 3.26 -1.14
C ILE A 142 3.66 1.75 -1.09
N ASP A 143 2.72 1.21 -1.89
CA ASP A 143 2.40 -0.22 -1.95
C ASP A 143 2.18 -0.65 -3.42
N ILE A 144 3.21 -0.46 -4.25
CA ILE A 144 3.14 -0.70 -5.69
C ILE A 144 3.94 -1.94 -6.07
N PHE A 145 3.24 -2.91 -6.64
CA PHE A 145 3.80 -4.16 -7.12
C PHE A 145 3.18 -4.53 -8.47
N GLU A 146 4.01 -5.06 -9.35
CA GLU A 146 3.61 -5.75 -10.56
C GLU A 146 3.92 -7.24 -10.37
N ASP A 147 2.97 -8.00 -9.79
CA ASP A 147 3.19 -9.36 -9.32
C ASP A 147 4.28 -9.41 -8.21
N THR A 148 5.40 -10.07 -8.43
CA THR A 148 6.56 -10.08 -7.50
C THR A 148 7.58 -8.98 -7.79
N HIS A 149 7.28 -8.09 -8.72
CA HIS A 149 8.22 -7.05 -9.18
C HIS A 149 7.80 -5.68 -8.66
N MET A 150 8.78 -4.89 -8.28
CA MET A 150 8.57 -3.48 -7.93
C MET A 150 9.16 -2.61 -9.04
N PRO A 151 8.41 -1.63 -9.57
CA PRO A 151 8.92 -0.70 -10.59
C PRO A 151 10.19 0.02 -10.11
N ASN A 152 11.19 0.10 -10.98
CA ASN A 152 12.50 0.67 -10.63
C ASN A 152 12.43 2.12 -10.17
N PHE A 153 11.51 2.91 -10.73
CA PHE A 153 11.38 4.33 -10.39
C PHE A 153 11.15 4.58 -8.90
N LEU A 154 10.53 3.64 -8.19
CA LEU A 154 10.28 3.73 -6.75
C LEU A 154 11.56 3.89 -5.91
N PHE A 155 12.68 3.41 -6.45
CA PHE A 155 13.99 3.42 -5.78
C PHE A 155 14.94 4.50 -6.33
N GLU A 156 14.47 5.28 -7.31
CA GLU A 156 15.26 6.37 -7.87
C GLU A 156 15.26 7.59 -6.95
N LYS A 157 16.44 8.18 -6.77
CA LYS A 157 16.60 9.37 -5.90
C LYS A 157 15.65 10.50 -6.27
N PHE A 158 15.43 10.71 -7.56
CA PHE A 158 14.50 11.72 -8.06
C PHE A 158 13.08 11.51 -7.53
N PHE A 159 12.59 10.27 -7.52
CA PHE A 159 11.26 9.95 -7.03
C PHE A 159 11.18 10.10 -5.50
N LEU A 160 12.23 9.65 -4.77
CA LEU A 160 12.34 9.87 -3.33
C LEU A 160 12.29 11.37 -2.98
N ASP A 161 13.10 12.19 -3.67
CA ASP A 161 13.13 13.63 -3.43
C ASP A 161 11.76 14.26 -3.70
N ARG A 162 11.09 13.82 -4.76
CA ARG A 162 9.75 14.33 -5.11
C ARG A 162 8.70 13.95 -4.06
N ILE A 163 8.70 12.73 -3.58
CA ILE A 163 7.80 12.29 -2.49
C ILE A 163 8.09 13.05 -1.20
N CYS A 164 9.35 13.26 -0.85
CA CYS A 164 9.75 14.05 0.31
C CYS A 164 9.24 15.51 0.23
N ILE A 165 9.22 16.09 -0.97
CA ILE A 165 8.64 17.43 -1.19
C ILE A 165 7.13 17.43 -0.94
N LEU A 166 6.43 16.35 -1.20
CA LEU A 166 4.98 16.25 -0.98
C LEU A 166 4.59 16.06 0.49
N LEU A 167 5.54 15.74 1.37
CA LEU A 167 5.26 15.64 2.80
C LEU A 167 5.04 17.01 3.44
N LYS A 168 4.04 17.10 4.32
CA LYS A 168 3.93 18.15 5.34
C LYS A 168 5.04 17.97 6.38
N ASP A 169 5.29 19.00 7.19
CA ASP A 169 6.19 18.90 8.33
C ASP A 169 5.65 17.83 9.32
N GLU A 170 6.52 17.10 9.98
CA GLU A 170 6.20 15.94 10.82
C GLU A 170 5.52 14.77 10.07
N GLY A 171 5.36 14.85 8.75
CA GLY A 171 4.73 13.81 7.92
C GLY A 171 5.59 12.57 7.77
N TYR A 172 4.96 11.48 7.31
CA TYR A 172 5.57 10.15 7.19
C TYR A 172 5.49 9.58 5.79
N ILE A 173 6.49 8.80 5.41
CA ILE A 173 6.41 7.84 4.30
C ILE A 173 6.40 6.45 4.92
N LEU A 174 5.47 5.59 4.49
CA LEU A 174 5.45 4.16 4.75
C LEU A 174 5.63 3.43 3.42
N PHE A 175 6.79 2.84 3.18
CA PHE A 175 7.10 2.16 1.95
C PHE A 175 7.20 0.65 2.20
N ASN A 176 6.30 -0.11 1.57
CA ASN A 176 6.35 -1.57 1.56
C ASN A 176 7.27 -2.02 0.43
N THR A 177 8.34 -2.73 0.78
CA THR A 177 9.32 -3.25 -0.18
C THR A 177 9.36 -4.77 -0.11
N MET A 178 9.74 -5.41 -1.23
CA MET A 178 9.93 -6.85 -1.30
C MET A 178 11.40 -7.20 -1.36
N ILE A 179 11.81 -8.23 -0.60
CA ILE A 179 13.16 -8.76 -0.56
C ILE A 179 13.11 -10.24 -0.92
N LEU A 180 13.56 -10.57 -2.12
CA LEU A 180 13.67 -11.94 -2.62
C LEU A 180 15.11 -12.46 -2.58
N ASP A 181 16.08 -11.54 -2.66
CA ASP A 181 17.52 -11.84 -2.72
C ASP A 181 18.37 -10.72 -2.10
N GLU A 182 19.70 -10.89 -2.09
CA GLU A 182 20.62 -9.90 -1.53
C GLU A 182 20.67 -8.59 -2.35
N ALA A 183 20.39 -8.63 -3.65
CA ALA A 183 20.35 -7.42 -4.46
C ALA A 183 19.25 -6.47 -3.97
N HIS A 184 18.10 -6.99 -3.56
CA HIS A 184 17.02 -6.20 -2.95
C HIS A 184 17.43 -5.62 -1.60
N ASN A 185 18.20 -6.34 -0.77
CA ASN A 185 18.75 -5.79 0.47
C ASN A 185 19.71 -4.63 0.19
N VAL A 186 20.59 -4.77 -0.80
CA VAL A 186 21.51 -3.69 -1.21
C VAL A 186 20.73 -2.48 -1.72
N ARG A 187 19.71 -2.70 -2.54
CA ARG A 187 18.82 -1.66 -3.07
C ARG A 187 18.15 -0.87 -1.94
N ASN A 188 17.57 -1.55 -0.95
CA ASN A 188 16.89 -0.90 0.16
C ASN A 188 17.85 -0.12 1.07
N ARG A 189 19.06 -0.66 1.33
CA ARG A 189 20.10 0.07 2.07
C ARG A 189 20.56 1.32 1.31
N LYS A 190 20.73 1.23 -0.01
CA LYS A 190 21.06 2.39 -0.87
C LYS A 190 19.95 3.44 -0.78
N TYR A 191 18.69 3.04 -0.94
CA TYR A 191 17.54 3.94 -0.82
C TYR A 191 17.54 4.72 0.50
N LEU A 192 17.78 4.03 1.62
CA LEU A 192 17.87 4.67 2.93
C LEU A 192 19.06 5.65 3.03
N SER A 193 20.20 5.34 2.41
CA SER A 193 21.39 6.22 2.43
C SER A 193 21.21 7.51 1.63
N GLU A 194 20.21 7.56 0.75
CA GLU A 194 19.86 8.74 -0.05
C GLU A 194 18.91 9.70 0.69
N VAL A 195 18.33 9.27 1.83
CA VAL A 195 17.50 10.12 2.68
C VAL A 195 18.36 11.17 3.37
N ASN A 196 18.00 12.45 3.25
CA ASN A 196 18.75 13.53 3.88
C ASN A 196 18.57 13.52 5.42
N PRO A 197 19.60 13.17 6.21
CA PRO A 197 19.45 13.00 7.66
C PRO A 197 19.25 14.32 8.43
N LYS A 198 19.44 15.47 7.77
CA LYS A 198 19.17 16.79 8.38
C LYS A 198 17.67 17.13 8.37
N LEU A 199 16.91 16.55 7.44
CA LEU A 199 15.49 16.84 7.23
C LEU A 199 14.58 15.67 7.59
N PHE A 200 15.13 14.47 7.66
CA PHE A 200 14.35 13.25 7.85
C PHE A 200 15.03 12.28 8.81
N THR A 201 14.24 11.56 9.56
CA THR A 201 14.66 10.30 10.20
C THR A 201 14.13 9.14 9.39
N ALA A 202 14.89 8.07 9.31
CA ALA A 202 14.48 6.86 8.59
C ALA A 202 14.77 5.62 9.41
N LYS A 203 13.85 4.67 9.38
CA LYS A 203 14.02 3.33 9.98
C LYS A 203 13.51 2.25 9.06
N MET A 204 14.14 1.11 9.12
CA MET A 204 13.77 -0.10 8.43
C MET A 204 13.20 -1.11 9.41
N LEU A 205 12.06 -1.70 9.09
CA LEU A 205 11.44 -2.79 9.84
C LEU A 205 11.67 -4.08 9.03
N PRO A 206 12.69 -4.89 9.40
CA PRO A 206 13.11 -6.00 8.57
C PRO A 206 12.14 -7.18 8.68
N ARG A 207 11.99 -7.87 7.57
CA ARG A 207 11.35 -9.18 7.39
C ARG A 207 10.03 -9.35 8.14
N ILE A 208 9.02 -8.70 7.62
CA ILE A 208 7.64 -8.91 8.01
C ILE A 208 7.06 -9.94 7.06
N GLU A 209 6.39 -10.94 7.59
CA GLU A 209 6.07 -12.15 6.83
C GLU A 209 7.38 -12.76 6.28
N VAL A 210 7.40 -13.24 5.03
CA VAL A 210 8.58 -13.94 4.48
C VAL A 210 9.47 -13.01 3.66
N HIS A 211 8.87 -12.10 2.90
CA HIS A 211 9.56 -11.36 1.84
C HIS A 211 9.40 -9.84 1.91
N ASN A 212 8.69 -9.30 2.89
CA ASN A 212 8.44 -7.87 2.96
C ASN A 212 9.35 -7.19 4.00
N GLU A 213 9.73 -5.98 3.67
CA GLU A 213 10.45 -5.06 4.54
C GLU A 213 9.79 -3.69 4.42
N LEU A 214 9.54 -3.04 5.55
CA LEU A 214 8.96 -1.72 5.56
C LEU A 214 10.02 -0.66 5.84
N ILE A 215 10.01 0.39 5.04
CA ILE A 215 10.79 1.60 5.27
C ILE A 215 9.84 2.68 5.78
N ILE A 216 10.15 3.26 6.93
CA ILE A 216 9.43 4.40 7.48
C ILE A 216 10.39 5.59 7.50
N ILE A 217 9.99 6.67 6.82
CA ILE A 217 10.72 7.94 6.82
C ILE A 217 9.81 8.97 7.48
N LYS A 218 10.34 9.76 8.41
CA LYS A 218 9.63 10.87 9.04
C LYS A 218 10.34 12.17 8.72
N LYS A 219 9.62 13.17 8.25
CA LYS A 219 10.12 14.54 8.10
C LYS A 219 10.27 15.16 9.49
N VAL A 220 11.43 15.76 9.74
CA VAL A 220 11.69 16.53 10.97
C VAL A 220 11.27 17.96 10.71
N ALA A 221 10.70 18.61 11.68
CA ALA A 221 10.27 20.02 11.58
C ALA A 221 11.47 20.96 11.43
#